data_5843676bd22eab65d71f0c743db0e0e8
#
_entry.id   5843676bd22eab65d71f0c743db0e0e8
#
_cell.length_a   1.000
_cell.length_b   1.000
_cell.length_c   1.000
_cell.angle_alpha   90.00
_cell.angle_beta   90.00
_cell.angle_gamma   90.00
#
_symmetry.space_group_name_H-M   'P 1'
#
loop_
_entity.id
_entity.type
_entity.pdbx_description
1 polymer ?
#
loop_
_entity_poly.entity_id
_entity_poly.type
_entity_poly.pdbx_seq_one_letter_code
_entity_poly.pdbx_strand_id
1 'polypeptide(L)'
;MTKIELYNELQNTEGYLKMADSQIEELRRKKNDIMNDFLSLLPFQKGDKVKDKNGNIFIIERLIDAVSISKNEIKVHFLIRKIKKNGEPYQYANEAWGIDYFSLEKVTE
;
A
#
# COMPACT_ATOMS: atom_id res chain seq x y z
N MET A 1 29.89 -35.79 -18.74
CA MET A 1 29.90 -34.35 -19.04
C MET A 1 31.31 -33.82 -18.90
N THR A 2 31.82 -33.10 -19.91
CA THR A 2 33.16 -32.52 -19.85
C THR A 2 33.13 -31.21 -19.03
N LYS A 3 34.33 -30.73 -18.65
CA LYS A 3 34.45 -29.46 -17.92
C LYS A 3 33.88 -28.27 -18.73
N ILE A 4 34.09 -28.33 -20.06
CA ILE A 4 33.58 -27.26 -20.98
C ILE A 4 32.07 -27.28 -21.02
N GLU A 5 31.45 -28.47 -21.09
CA GLU A 5 29.99 -28.60 -21.08
C GLU A 5 29.38 -28.06 -19.79
N LEU A 6 29.96 -28.40 -18.64
CA LEU A 6 29.54 -27.93 -17.33
C LEU A 6 29.65 -26.40 -17.22
N TYR A 7 30.74 -25.82 -17.73
CA TYR A 7 30.96 -24.40 -17.72
C TYR A 7 29.93 -23.67 -18.57
N ASN A 8 29.66 -24.18 -19.79
CA ASN A 8 28.65 -23.59 -20.68
C ASN A 8 27.26 -23.64 -20.07
N GLU A 9 26.92 -24.76 -19.43
CA GLU A 9 25.64 -24.92 -18.76
C GLU A 9 25.49 -23.94 -17.60
N LEU A 10 26.55 -23.72 -16.84
CA LEU A 10 26.58 -22.74 -15.75
C LEU A 10 26.38 -21.33 -16.29
N GLN A 11 27.05 -20.95 -17.37
CA GLN A 11 26.89 -19.64 -18.01
C GLN A 11 25.46 -19.41 -18.50
N ASN A 12 24.85 -20.43 -19.11
CA ASN A 12 23.47 -20.35 -19.57
C ASN A 12 22.50 -20.19 -18.39
N THR A 13 22.72 -20.91 -17.32
CA THR A 13 21.90 -20.83 -16.10
C THR A 13 21.99 -19.43 -15.47
N GLU A 14 23.20 -18.87 -15.36
CA GLU A 14 23.39 -17.51 -14.85
C GLU A 14 22.68 -16.47 -15.72
N GLY A 15 22.73 -16.65 -17.05
CA GLY A 15 22.02 -15.78 -17.99
C GLY A 15 20.50 -15.81 -17.77
N TYR A 16 19.92 -16.99 -17.58
CA TYR A 16 18.50 -17.14 -17.29
C TYR A 16 18.11 -16.50 -15.95
N LEU A 17 18.95 -16.66 -14.93
CA LEU A 17 18.73 -16.04 -13.62
C LEU A 17 18.71 -14.51 -13.70
N LYS A 18 19.63 -13.92 -14.44
CA LYS A 18 19.67 -12.47 -14.65
C LYS A 18 18.43 -11.96 -15.38
N MET A 19 17.95 -12.69 -16.39
CA MET A 19 16.72 -12.35 -17.11
C MET A 19 15.51 -12.43 -16.18
N ALA A 20 15.42 -13.46 -15.35
CA ALA A 20 14.33 -13.63 -14.39
C ALA A 20 14.33 -12.49 -13.36
N ASP A 21 15.49 -12.11 -12.84
CA ASP A 21 15.62 -11.00 -11.89
C ASP A 21 15.15 -9.68 -12.50
N SER A 22 15.53 -9.41 -13.77
CA SER A 22 15.11 -8.21 -14.49
C SER A 22 13.58 -8.18 -14.68
N GLN A 23 12.97 -9.32 -15.01
CA GLN A 23 11.52 -9.43 -15.15
C GLN A 23 10.79 -9.20 -13.82
N ILE A 24 11.33 -9.73 -12.72
CA ILE A 24 10.78 -9.54 -11.39
C ILE A 24 10.81 -8.07 -10.99
N GLU A 25 11.92 -7.37 -11.23
CA GLU A 25 12.04 -5.93 -10.96
C GLU A 25 11.04 -5.11 -11.76
N GLU A 26 10.87 -5.43 -13.05
CA GLU A 26 9.91 -4.74 -13.91
C GLU A 26 8.48 -4.93 -13.42
N LEU A 27 8.12 -6.17 -13.04
CA LEU A 27 6.79 -6.47 -12.48
C LEU A 27 6.55 -5.76 -11.16
N ARG A 28 7.55 -5.66 -10.31
CA ARG A 28 7.45 -4.91 -9.05
C ARG A 28 7.21 -3.43 -9.28
N ARG A 29 7.90 -2.82 -10.24
CA ARG A 29 7.67 -1.43 -10.62
C ARG A 29 6.25 -1.21 -11.12
N LYS A 30 5.77 -2.08 -12.02
CA LYS A 30 4.40 -2.03 -12.52
C LYS A 30 3.39 -2.13 -11.38
N LYS A 31 3.61 -3.06 -10.45
CA LYS A 31 2.75 -3.23 -9.29
C LYS A 31 2.69 -1.95 -8.45
N ASN A 32 3.84 -1.34 -8.18
CA ASN A 32 3.91 -0.11 -7.40
C ASN A 32 3.22 1.05 -8.11
N ASP A 33 3.42 1.19 -9.42
CA ASP A 33 2.79 2.25 -10.20
C ASP A 33 1.26 2.09 -10.20
N ILE A 34 0.77 0.89 -10.42
CA ILE A 34 -0.67 0.59 -10.39
C ILE A 34 -1.23 0.86 -8.98
N MET A 35 -0.51 0.46 -7.94
CA MET A 35 -0.92 0.70 -6.56
C MET A 35 -1.01 2.19 -6.26
N ASN A 36 -0.01 2.96 -6.65
CA ASN A 36 0.01 4.41 -6.45
C ASN A 36 -1.15 5.08 -7.21
N ASP A 37 -1.41 4.68 -8.44
CA ASP A 37 -2.54 5.19 -9.22
C ASP A 37 -3.87 4.86 -8.54
N PHE A 38 -4.02 3.63 -8.07
CA PHE A 38 -5.22 3.20 -7.34
C PHE A 38 -5.43 4.05 -6.09
N LEU A 39 -4.38 4.24 -5.27
CA LEU A 39 -4.48 5.03 -4.04
C LEU A 39 -4.82 6.48 -4.32
N SER A 40 -4.33 7.05 -5.44
CA SER A 40 -4.63 8.43 -5.82
C SER A 40 -6.08 8.65 -6.23
N LEU A 41 -6.79 7.58 -6.62
CA LEU A 41 -8.21 7.65 -6.99
C LEU A 41 -9.15 7.44 -5.81
N LEU A 42 -8.64 7.11 -4.64
CA LEU A 42 -9.46 6.89 -3.45
C LEU A 42 -10.10 8.21 -2.97
N PRO A 43 -11.30 8.14 -2.36
CA PRO A 43 -12.05 9.36 -1.97
C PRO A 43 -11.38 10.16 -0.85
N PHE A 44 -10.57 9.50 0.01
CA PHE A 44 -9.90 10.18 1.11
C PHE A 44 -8.40 10.12 0.90
N GLN A 45 -7.75 11.26 0.98
CA GLN A 45 -6.31 11.40 0.72
C GLN A 45 -5.60 11.94 1.97
N LYS A 46 -4.26 11.98 1.91
CA LYS A 46 -3.43 12.55 2.97
C LYS A 46 -3.91 13.97 3.32
N GLY A 47 -4.10 14.20 4.62
CA GLY A 47 -4.55 15.48 5.14
C GLY A 47 -6.06 15.62 5.27
N ASP A 48 -6.83 14.69 4.72
CA ASP A 48 -8.29 14.73 4.84
C ASP A 48 -8.74 14.36 6.26
N LYS A 49 -9.71 15.11 6.76
CA LYS A 49 -10.35 14.84 8.05
C LYS A 49 -11.56 13.96 7.81
N VAL A 50 -11.61 12.84 8.50
CA VAL A 50 -12.66 11.82 8.33
C VAL A 50 -13.21 11.40 9.69
N LYS A 51 -14.39 10.83 9.72
CA LYS A 51 -14.99 10.24 10.92
C LYS A 51 -15.42 8.81 10.67
N ASP A 52 -15.34 7.99 11.71
CA ASP A 52 -15.78 6.60 11.66
C ASP A 52 -17.28 6.48 12.08
N LYS A 53 -17.77 5.24 12.14
CA LYS A 53 -19.16 4.95 12.51
C LYS A 53 -19.51 5.39 13.94
N ASN A 54 -18.51 5.48 14.81
CA ASN A 54 -18.68 5.85 16.20
C ASN A 54 -18.55 7.37 16.43
N GLY A 55 -18.32 8.14 15.37
CA GLY A 55 -18.14 9.58 15.44
C GLY A 55 -16.74 10.04 15.80
N ASN A 56 -15.76 9.13 15.87
CA ASN A 56 -14.37 9.49 16.13
C ASN A 56 -13.77 10.17 14.89
N ILE A 57 -13.09 11.29 15.11
CA ILE A 57 -12.51 12.08 14.04
C ILE A 57 -11.01 11.82 13.93
N PHE A 58 -10.54 11.63 12.71
CA PHE A 58 -9.14 11.37 12.40
C PHE A 58 -8.69 12.22 11.22
N ILE A 59 -7.38 12.45 11.14
CA ILE A 59 -6.74 12.97 9.93
C ILE A 59 -6.02 11.81 9.28
N ILE A 60 -6.17 11.65 7.97
CA ILE A 60 -5.40 10.66 7.22
C ILE A 60 -3.97 11.17 7.08
N GLU A 61 -3.04 10.48 7.72
CA GLU A 61 -1.63 10.84 7.68
C GLU A 61 -0.96 10.36 6.39
N ARG A 62 -1.28 9.13 5.97
CA ARG A 62 -0.74 8.55 4.74
C ARG A 62 -1.52 7.30 4.36
N LEU A 63 -1.72 7.12 3.05
CA LEU A 63 -2.20 5.85 2.50
C LEU A 63 -0.97 4.97 2.23
N ILE A 64 -0.98 3.73 2.71
CA ILE A 64 0.16 2.81 2.60
C ILE A 64 -0.01 1.89 1.40
N ASP A 65 -1.05 1.06 1.41
CA ASP A 65 -1.35 0.14 0.32
C ASP A 65 -2.80 -0.32 0.38
N ALA A 66 -3.18 -1.12 -0.60
CA ALA A 66 -4.49 -1.76 -0.63
C ALA A 66 -4.31 -3.23 -0.98
N VAL A 67 -5.04 -4.10 -0.29
CA VAL A 67 -5.00 -5.54 -0.51
C VAL A 67 -6.41 -6.08 -0.70
N SER A 68 -6.54 -7.07 -1.59
CA SER A 68 -7.79 -7.78 -1.79
C SER A 68 -7.93 -8.88 -0.74
N ILE A 69 -8.98 -8.81 0.07
CA ILE A 69 -9.28 -9.84 1.06
C ILE A 69 -10.16 -10.92 0.46
N SER A 70 -11.00 -10.55 -0.48
CA SER A 70 -11.86 -11.46 -1.22
C SER A 70 -12.13 -10.90 -2.61
N LYS A 71 -12.87 -11.67 -3.43
CA LYS A 71 -13.14 -11.29 -4.80
C LYS A 71 -13.78 -9.90 -4.97
N ASN A 72 -14.53 -9.44 -3.96
CA ASN A 72 -15.26 -8.17 -3.98
C ASN A 72 -14.88 -7.23 -2.84
N GLU A 73 -13.88 -7.59 -2.04
CA GLU A 73 -13.48 -6.79 -0.89
C GLU A 73 -12.03 -6.34 -0.99
N ILE A 74 -11.83 -5.06 -0.82
CA ILE A 74 -10.51 -4.45 -0.80
C ILE A 74 -10.34 -3.78 0.56
N LYS A 75 -9.20 -4.04 1.20
CA LYS A 75 -8.82 -3.38 2.44
C LYS A 75 -7.72 -2.39 2.18
N VAL A 76 -7.91 -1.15 2.61
CA VAL A 76 -6.90 -0.09 2.48
C VAL A 76 -6.13 0.00 3.80
N HIS A 77 -4.81 -0.09 3.72
CA HIS A 77 -3.93 0.15 4.85
C HIS A 77 -3.52 1.62 4.86
N PHE A 78 -3.75 2.29 5.98
CA PHE A 78 -3.45 3.72 6.10
C PHE A 78 -3.05 4.09 7.51
N LEU A 79 -2.34 5.21 7.65
CA LEU A 79 -2.00 5.79 8.93
C LEU A 79 -2.95 6.93 9.23
N ILE A 80 -3.38 7.00 10.48
CA ILE A 80 -4.27 8.06 10.95
C ILE A 80 -3.64 8.80 12.12
N ARG A 81 -4.08 10.02 12.31
CA ARG A 81 -3.76 10.83 13.48
C ARG A 81 -5.07 11.22 14.15
N LYS A 82 -5.27 10.74 15.36
CA LYS A 82 -6.48 11.05 16.14
C LYS A 82 -6.50 12.52 16.51
N ILE A 83 -7.69 13.08 16.62
CA ILE A 83 -7.89 14.47 17.05
C ILE A 83 -8.34 14.46 18.50
N LYS A 84 -7.69 15.29 19.32
CA LYS A 84 -8.05 15.48 20.72
C LYS A 84 -9.39 16.23 20.84
N LYS A 85 -10.01 16.18 22.03
CA LYS A 85 -11.26 16.88 22.31
C LYS A 85 -11.16 18.39 22.07
N ASN A 86 -9.96 18.97 22.23
CA ASN A 86 -9.71 20.40 21.97
C ASN A 86 -9.55 20.75 20.49
N GLY A 87 -9.65 19.77 19.60
CA GLY A 87 -9.50 19.97 18.16
C GLY A 87 -8.08 19.84 17.62
N GLU A 88 -7.10 19.64 18.49
CA GLU A 88 -5.71 19.46 18.07
C GLU A 88 -5.38 18.01 17.75
N PRO A 89 -4.54 17.73 16.73
CA PRO A 89 -4.12 16.36 16.42
C PRO A 89 -3.15 15.83 17.47
N TYR A 90 -3.19 14.52 17.69
CA TYR A 90 -2.19 13.85 18.52
C TYR A 90 -0.81 13.93 17.87
N GLN A 91 0.23 13.85 18.70
CA GLN A 91 1.62 14.00 18.24
C GLN A 91 2.07 12.88 17.29
N TYR A 92 1.54 11.67 17.46
CA TYR A 92 1.97 10.50 16.70
C TYR A 92 0.83 9.94 15.84
N ALA A 93 1.19 9.55 14.61
CA ALA A 93 0.28 8.81 13.75
C ALA A 93 0.29 7.32 14.13
N ASN A 94 -0.84 6.67 13.98
CA ASN A 94 -1.01 5.24 14.24
C ASN A 94 -1.61 4.54 13.03
N GLU A 95 -1.35 3.23 12.91
CA GLU A 95 -2.04 2.42 11.92
C GLU A 95 -3.53 2.31 12.25
N ALA A 96 -4.37 2.33 11.22
CA ALA A 96 -5.82 2.28 11.36
C ALA A 96 -6.31 0.84 11.49
N TRP A 97 -5.93 0.16 12.56
CA TRP A 97 -6.36 -1.21 12.84
C TRP A 97 -7.85 -1.27 13.15
N GLY A 98 -8.54 -2.18 12.47
CA GLY A 98 -9.97 -2.38 12.70
C GLY A 98 -10.87 -1.28 12.16
N ILE A 99 -10.32 -0.32 11.44
CA ILE A 99 -11.10 0.75 10.81
C ILE A 99 -11.27 0.41 9.33
N ASP A 100 -12.53 0.35 8.89
CA ASP A 100 -12.85 0.14 7.48
C ASP A 100 -12.78 1.47 6.75
N TYR A 101 -11.81 1.62 5.84
CA TYR A 101 -11.61 2.82 5.06
C TYR A 101 -12.87 3.27 4.32
N PHE A 102 -13.59 2.31 3.72
CA PHE A 102 -14.78 2.62 2.92
C PHE A 102 -16.02 2.97 3.76
N SER A 103 -15.96 2.78 5.08
CA SER A 103 -17.03 3.19 5.99
C SER A 103 -16.84 4.60 6.54
N LEU A 104 -15.72 5.24 6.24
CA LEU A 104 -15.41 6.58 6.71
C LEU A 104 -16.23 7.63 5.96
N GLU A 105 -16.50 8.73 6.62
CA GLU A 105 -17.14 9.89 6.02
C GLU A 105 -16.23 11.10 6.12
N LYS A 106 -16.21 11.92 5.08
CA LYS A 106 -15.42 13.14 5.09
C LYS A 106 -16.07 14.19 6.01
N VAL A 107 -15.25 14.78 6.89
CA VAL A 107 -15.73 15.86 7.76
C VAL A 107 -15.61 17.15 6.97
N THR A 108 -16.75 17.76 6.70
CA THR A 108 -16.84 19.09 6.08
C THR A 108 -17.09 20.11 7.17
N GLU A 109 -16.22 21.09 7.26
CA GLU A 109 -16.43 22.23 8.15
C GLU A 109 -17.27 23.30 7.50
#